data_9d8d914316b39bc8f1d5ad785e08483f
#
_entry.id   9d8d914316b39bc8f1d5ad785e08483f
#
_cell.length_a   1.000
_cell.length_b   1.000
_cell.length_c   1.000
_cell.angle_alpha   90.00
_cell.angle_beta   90.00
_cell.angle_gamma   90.00
#
_symmetry.space_group_name_H-M   'P 1'
#
loop_
_entity.id
_entity.type
_entity.pdbx_description
1 polymer ?
#
loop_
_entity_poly.entity_id
_entity_poly.type
_entity_poly.pdbx_seq_one_letter_code
_entity_poly.pdbx_strand_id
1 'polypeptide(L)'
;RVAAFNVLNYDNGIAQGFPTERGATSESEFKKQHQKIVSALKVIDADVYGLMEIANNGYSEKSAVAYLTKALGADWKYVIPPNMTKLGTDAIAVAIIYNSKRVKPVGEPVVYDDQTQKNRVTMAQSFQALSGGKIFTIVPNHLKSKGSCPDDKTSLDADQGDGQGCWNPTRLTAIQKLMQWIATNPTKVEKPNYLLVGDMNSYAKEDPMLALEKANYKALLNDEKIGQGKTAYSYVFGVASDANGNGGSGNLDHAIADMSLYPMVKRAFAWHINADEPTALDYNEEYKTDEQKASFYSDDAFRSSDHDPVIVDLDLNESVSNNIDNGKSGGGSMGLWSILSLVGLVLGSIIRRRKS
;
A
#
# COMPACT_ATOMS: atom_id res chain seq x y z
N ARG A 1 5.27 -1.24 10.37
CA ARG A 1 5.23 -1.33 8.89
C ARG A 1 3.80 -1.60 8.42
N VAL A 2 3.37 -0.92 7.38
CA VAL A 2 2.11 -1.15 6.66
C VAL A 2 2.43 -1.47 5.22
N ALA A 3 1.68 -2.40 4.59
CA ALA A 3 1.85 -2.67 3.17
C ALA A 3 0.49 -2.74 2.45
N ALA A 4 0.50 -2.44 1.16
CA ALA A 4 -0.61 -2.66 0.24
C ALA A 4 -0.18 -3.66 -0.82
N PHE A 5 -1.04 -4.61 -1.16
CA PHE A 5 -0.73 -5.61 -2.16
C PHE A 5 -1.98 -6.02 -2.93
N ASN A 6 -1.96 -5.80 -4.24
CA ASN A 6 -2.90 -6.40 -5.17
C ASN A 6 -2.49 -7.86 -5.38
N VAL A 7 -3.34 -8.82 -4.97
CA VAL A 7 -3.03 -10.25 -4.94
C VAL A 7 -3.54 -11.01 -6.16
N LEU A 8 -3.81 -10.30 -7.25
CA LEU A 8 -4.15 -10.87 -8.56
C LEU A 8 -5.28 -11.90 -8.48
N ASN A 9 -6.51 -11.44 -8.24
CA ASN A 9 -7.71 -12.28 -8.20
C ASN A 9 -7.55 -13.55 -7.33
N TYR A 10 -7.05 -13.36 -6.10
CA TYR A 10 -6.86 -14.46 -5.16
C TYR A 10 -8.19 -15.06 -4.73
N ASP A 11 -8.58 -16.19 -5.35
CA ASP A 11 -9.84 -16.89 -5.10
C ASP A 11 -9.58 -18.37 -4.79
N ASN A 12 -9.95 -18.79 -3.59
CA ASN A 12 -9.77 -20.15 -3.09
C ASN A 12 -10.82 -21.15 -3.58
N GLY A 13 -11.65 -20.78 -4.55
CA GLY A 13 -12.67 -21.64 -5.16
C GLY A 13 -13.81 -22.07 -4.25
N ILE A 14 -13.90 -21.52 -3.01
CA ILE A 14 -14.87 -22.02 -2.03
C ILE A 14 -16.33 -21.70 -2.42
N ALA A 15 -16.55 -20.63 -3.19
CA ALA A 15 -17.89 -20.22 -3.58
C ALA A 15 -18.45 -21.04 -4.73
N GLN A 16 -17.64 -21.44 -5.69
CA GLN A 16 -18.09 -22.03 -6.95
C GLN A 16 -17.21 -23.18 -7.47
N GLY A 17 -16.11 -23.50 -6.78
CA GLY A 17 -15.11 -24.44 -7.28
C GLY A 17 -14.15 -23.82 -8.27
N PHE A 18 -13.45 -24.70 -9.00
CA PHE A 18 -12.57 -24.30 -10.10
C PHE A 18 -13.16 -24.72 -11.45
N PRO A 19 -12.96 -23.94 -12.55
CA PRO A 19 -12.24 -22.66 -12.56
C PRO A 19 -12.98 -21.58 -11.76
N THR A 20 -12.21 -20.70 -11.13
CA THR A 20 -12.77 -19.52 -10.46
C THR A 20 -13.22 -18.47 -11.49
N GLU A 21 -13.97 -17.46 -11.08
CA GLU A 21 -14.50 -16.46 -12.01
C GLU A 21 -13.41 -15.66 -12.73
N ARG A 22 -12.32 -15.33 -12.02
CA ARG A 22 -11.23 -14.47 -12.53
C ARG A 22 -9.81 -14.97 -12.20
N GLY A 23 -9.66 -15.82 -11.21
CA GLY A 23 -8.37 -16.29 -10.69
C GLY A 23 -7.97 -17.63 -11.29
N ALA A 24 -7.41 -18.49 -10.44
CA ALA A 24 -6.89 -19.79 -10.81
C ALA A 24 -7.96 -20.68 -11.50
N THR A 25 -7.54 -21.41 -12.54
CA THR A 25 -8.43 -22.33 -13.27
C THR A 25 -8.49 -23.71 -12.64
N SER A 26 -7.58 -24.01 -11.72
CA SER A 26 -7.51 -25.29 -10.99
C SER A 26 -7.07 -25.09 -9.55
N GLU A 27 -7.35 -26.10 -8.72
CA GLU A 27 -6.85 -26.14 -7.34
C GLU A 27 -5.32 -26.18 -7.30
N SER A 28 -4.68 -26.79 -8.28
CA SER A 28 -3.21 -26.82 -8.41
C SER A 28 -2.65 -25.42 -8.59
N GLU A 29 -3.20 -24.65 -9.51
CA GLU A 29 -2.80 -23.25 -9.76
C GLU A 29 -3.07 -22.38 -8.54
N PHE A 30 -4.23 -22.52 -7.91
CA PHE A 30 -4.52 -21.79 -6.68
C PHE A 30 -3.49 -22.08 -5.57
N LYS A 31 -3.10 -23.33 -5.37
CA LYS A 31 -2.05 -23.68 -4.40
C LYS A 31 -0.72 -23.00 -4.72
N LYS A 32 -0.33 -22.94 -5.98
CA LYS A 32 0.87 -22.23 -6.44
C LYS A 32 0.78 -20.73 -6.19
N GLN A 33 -0.34 -20.09 -6.55
CA GLN A 33 -0.61 -18.67 -6.26
C GLN A 33 -0.53 -18.39 -4.75
N HIS A 34 -1.20 -19.21 -3.97
CA HIS A 34 -1.21 -19.12 -2.52
C HIS A 34 0.19 -19.16 -1.91
N GLN A 35 1.04 -20.11 -2.32
CA GLN A 35 2.41 -20.26 -1.83
C GLN A 35 3.24 -18.99 -2.12
N LYS A 36 3.19 -18.50 -3.34
CA LYS A 36 3.91 -17.28 -3.73
C LYS A 36 3.47 -16.05 -2.95
N ILE A 37 2.15 -15.83 -2.82
CA ILE A 37 1.60 -14.71 -2.05
C ILE A 37 1.99 -14.81 -0.58
N VAL A 38 1.87 -15.98 0.03
CA VAL A 38 2.28 -16.19 1.43
C VAL A 38 3.79 -15.94 1.60
N SER A 39 4.62 -16.37 0.65
CA SER A 39 6.06 -16.08 0.64
C SER A 39 6.32 -14.57 0.59
N ALA A 40 5.65 -13.83 -0.31
CA ALA A 40 5.77 -12.38 -0.41
C ALA A 40 5.37 -11.69 0.90
N LEU A 41 4.20 -12.02 1.46
CA LEU A 41 3.72 -11.43 2.71
C LEU A 41 4.67 -11.70 3.88
N LYS A 42 5.23 -12.89 3.98
CA LYS A 42 6.20 -13.23 5.05
C LYS A 42 7.51 -12.45 4.92
N VAL A 43 8.01 -12.22 3.70
CA VAL A 43 9.24 -11.44 3.47
C VAL A 43 9.02 -9.95 3.71
N ILE A 44 7.87 -9.40 3.30
CA ILE A 44 7.49 -8.02 3.60
C ILE A 44 7.44 -7.77 5.10
N ASP A 45 6.92 -8.74 5.87
CA ASP A 45 6.79 -8.71 7.34
C ASP A 45 6.15 -7.41 7.85
N ALA A 46 5.01 -7.02 7.25
CA ALA A 46 4.25 -5.86 7.71
C ALA A 46 3.37 -6.22 8.91
N ASP A 47 3.00 -5.21 9.68
CA ASP A 47 2.10 -5.34 10.84
C ASP A 47 0.64 -5.32 10.42
N VAL A 48 0.34 -4.60 9.31
CA VAL A 48 -0.97 -4.46 8.69
C VAL A 48 -0.82 -4.48 7.17
N TYR A 49 -1.69 -5.21 6.50
CA TYR A 49 -1.82 -5.20 5.04
C TYR A 49 -3.19 -4.71 4.61
N GLY A 50 -3.23 -3.82 3.62
CA GLY A 50 -4.37 -3.59 2.75
C GLY A 50 -4.21 -4.46 1.50
N LEU A 51 -5.18 -5.36 1.26
CA LEU A 51 -5.15 -6.26 0.13
C LEU A 51 -6.19 -5.83 -0.91
N MET A 52 -5.89 -5.95 -2.18
CA MET A 52 -6.80 -5.77 -3.30
C MET A 52 -6.90 -7.07 -4.08
N GLU A 53 -8.01 -7.27 -4.77
CA GLU A 53 -8.29 -8.46 -5.58
C GLU A 53 -8.37 -9.77 -4.80
N ILE A 54 -8.81 -9.71 -3.54
CA ILE A 54 -9.18 -10.92 -2.81
C ILE A 54 -10.63 -11.29 -3.15
N ALA A 55 -10.92 -12.59 -3.28
CA ALA A 55 -12.29 -13.04 -3.58
C ALA A 55 -13.29 -12.52 -2.54
N ASN A 56 -14.37 -11.93 -3.01
CA ASN A 56 -15.47 -11.38 -2.19
C ASN A 56 -16.45 -12.49 -1.77
N ASN A 57 -15.91 -13.55 -1.18
CA ASN A 57 -16.66 -14.74 -0.76
C ASN A 57 -16.96 -14.75 0.75
N GLY A 58 -16.92 -13.58 1.37
CA GLY A 58 -17.35 -13.33 2.74
C GLY A 58 -16.24 -13.41 3.77
N TYR A 59 -16.66 -13.57 5.04
CA TYR A 59 -15.77 -13.51 6.20
C TYR A 59 -15.81 -14.80 7.07
N SER A 60 -16.35 -15.89 6.52
CA SER A 60 -16.32 -17.18 7.22
C SER A 60 -14.89 -17.73 7.30
N GLU A 61 -14.68 -18.72 8.17
CA GLU A 61 -13.38 -19.41 8.27
C GLU A 61 -12.90 -20.06 6.96
N LYS A 62 -13.80 -20.26 6.01
CA LYS A 62 -13.50 -20.83 4.70
C LYS A 62 -13.25 -19.75 3.62
N SER A 63 -13.51 -18.48 3.91
CA SER A 63 -13.33 -17.41 2.94
C SER A 63 -11.87 -17.26 2.49
N ALA A 64 -11.66 -16.61 1.35
CA ALA A 64 -10.32 -16.38 0.80
C ALA A 64 -9.45 -15.58 1.79
N VAL A 65 -10.00 -14.53 2.42
CA VAL A 65 -9.27 -13.74 3.41
C VAL A 65 -8.90 -14.57 4.66
N ALA A 66 -9.82 -15.42 5.14
CA ALA A 66 -9.53 -16.29 6.27
C ALA A 66 -8.46 -17.33 5.92
N TYR A 67 -8.54 -17.92 4.72
CA TYR A 67 -7.57 -18.90 4.25
C TYR A 67 -6.16 -18.33 4.17
N LEU A 68 -6.02 -17.13 3.58
CA LEU A 68 -4.74 -16.43 3.50
C LEU A 68 -4.21 -16.06 4.89
N THR A 69 -5.06 -15.51 5.74
CA THR A 69 -4.68 -15.10 7.10
C THR A 69 -4.19 -16.29 7.93
N LYS A 70 -4.86 -17.43 7.83
CA LYS A 70 -4.47 -18.66 8.52
C LYS A 70 -3.09 -19.17 8.12
N ALA A 71 -2.70 -19.01 6.85
CA ALA A 71 -1.39 -19.43 6.35
C ALA A 71 -0.23 -18.57 6.90
N LEU A 72 -0.52 -17.36 7.35
CA LEU A 72 0.46 -16.47 7.98
C LEU A 72 0.68 -16.83 9.46
N GLY A 73 -0.24 -17.55 10.09
CA GLY A 73 -0.12 -18.04 11.47
C GLY A 73 -1.25 -17.55 12.39
N ALA A 74 -1.29 -18.13 13.61
CA ALA A 74 -2.38 -17.93 14.57
C ALA A 74 -2.53 -16.48 15.07
N ASP A 75 -1.47 -15.69 15.00
CA ASP A 75 -1.46 -14.28 15.45
C ASP A 75 -2.05 -13.32 14.42
N TRP A 76 -2.28 -13.80 13.20
CA TRP A 76 -2.88 -13.00 12.13
C TRP A 76 -4.40 -13.00 12.19
N LYS A 77 -4.98 -11.85 11.94
CA LYS A 77 -6.42 -11.60 11.95
C LYS A 77 -6.81 -10.79 10.73
N TYR A 78 -8.08 -10.82 10.36
CA TYR A 78 -8.65 -9.96 9.32
C TYR A 78 -9.78 -9.11 9.89
N VAL A 79 -9.98 -7.95 9.26
CA VAL A 79 -11.04 -7.01 9.66
C VAL A 79 -12.37 -7.46 9.07
N ILE A 80 -13.39 -7.52 9.91
CA ILE A 80 -14.77 -7.88 9.51
C ILE A 80 -15.65 -6.63 9.73
N PRO A 81 -16.17 -6.01 8.66
CA PRO A 81 -17.13 -4.90 8.83
C PRO A 81 -18.40 -5.38 9.54
N PRO A 82 -18.95 -4.60 10.50
CA PRO A 82 -20.11 -4.99 11.24
C PRO A 82 -21.35 -5.11 10.35
N ASN A 83 -22.17 -6.13 10.60
CA ASN A 83 -23.42 -6.39 9.88
C ASN A 83 -23.27 -6.63 8.36
N MET A 84 -22.08 -7.02 7.90
CA MET A 84 -21.82 -7.33 6.50
C MET A 84 -21.39 -8.79 6.33
N THR A 85 -21.94 -9.45 5.33
CA THR A 85 -21.54 -10.81 4.93
C THR A 85 -20.43 -10.79 3.87
N LYS A 86 -20.36 -9.72 3.07
CA LYS A 86 -19.34 -9.45 2.06
C LYS A 86 -19.25 -7.96 1.76
N LEU A 87 -18.23 -7.50 1.08
CA LEU A 87 -17.96 -6.09 0.81
C LEU A 87 -18.36 -5.73 -0.63
N GLY A 88 -19.54 -5.10 -0.77
CA GLY A 88 -20.08 -4.75 -2.10
C GLY A 88 -20.53 -5.97 -2.92
N THR A 89 -20.61 -5.81 -4.23
CA THR A 89 -21.22 -6.79 -5.15
C THR A 89 -20.24 -7.39 -6.17
N ASP A 90 -19.03 -6.83 -6.34
CA ASP A 90 -18.02 -7.36 -7.26
C ASP A 90 -17.52 -8.74 -6.77
N ALA A 91 -17.03 -9.56 -7.69
CA ALA A 91 -16.42 -10.86 -7.39
C ALA A 91 -15.15 -10.74 -6.52
N ILE A 92 -14.47 -9.60 -6.58
CA ILE A 92 -13.28 -9.28 -5.79
C ILE A 92 -13.52 -8.06 -4.90
N ALA A 93 -12.80 -8.01 -3.79
CA ALA A 93 -12.91 -6.95 -2.79
C ALA A 93 -11.53 -6.51 -2.29
N VAL A 94 -11.53 -5.42 -1.52
CA VAL A 94 -10.40 -5.09 -0.65
C VAL A 94 -10.53 -5.82 0.68
N ALA A 95 -9.41 -6.05 1.36
CA ALA A 95 -9.39 -6.59 2.71
C ALA A 95 -8.29 -5.95 3.56
N ILE A 96 -8.42 -6.02 4.87
CA ILE A 96 -7.39 -5.63 5.82
C ILE A 96 -7.05 -6.84 6.68
N ILE A 97 -5.77 -7.22 6.72
CA ILE A 97 -5.25 -8.25 7.64
C ILE A 97 -4.17 -7.62 8.52
N TYR A 98 -4.02 -8.12 9.75
CA TYR A 98 -3.09 -7.56 10.71
C TYR A 98 -2.54 -8.59 11.69
N ASN A 99 -1.35 -8.34 12.21
CA ASN A 99 -0.72 -9.15 13.24
C ASN A 99 -1.14 -8.67 14.64
N SER A 100 -1.99 -9.43 15.31
CA SER A 100 -2.55 -9.10 16.63
C SER A 100 -1.54 -9.11 17.79
N LYS A 101 -0.29 -9.55 17.54
CA LYS A 101 0.84 -9.44 18.49
C LYS A 101 1.64 -8.16 18.32
N ARG A 102 1.37 -7.38 17.27
CA ARG A 102 2.08 -6.13 16.97
C ARG A 102 1.17 -4.92 17.05
N VAL A 103 -0.06 -5.04 16.58
CA VAL A 103 -1.05 -3.96 16.56
C VAL A 103 -2.41 -4.43 17.10
N LYS A 104 -3.21 -3.48 17.56
CA LYS A 104 -4.62 -3.68 17.94
C LYS A 104 -5.51 -2.73 17.14
N PRO A 105 -6.70 -3.18 16.70
CA PRO A 105 -7.73 -2.30 16.18
C PRO A 105 -8.17 -1.25 17.23
N VAL A 106 -8.51 -0.06 16.78
CA VAL A 106 -9.08 1.03 17.58
C VAL A 106 -10.41 1.44 16.96
N GLY A 107 -11.49 1.28 17.70
CA GLY A 107 -12.84 1.48 17.17
C GLY A 107 -13.26 0.38 16.19
N GLU A 108 -14.49 0.51 15.70
CA GLU A 108 -15.03 -0.41 14.68
C GLU A 108 -14.62 0.01 13.28
N PRO A 109 -14.47 -0.95 12.35
CA PRO A 109 -14.26 -0.63 10.95
C PRO A 109 -15.49 0.05 10.36
N VAL A 110 -15.27 0.99 9.47
CA VAL A 110 -16.32 1.69 8.74
C VAL A 110 -16.18 1.48 7.25
N VAL A 111 -17.30 1.37 6.55
CA VAL A 111 -17.35 1.05 5.11
C VAL A 111 -17.79 2.28 4.33
N TYR A 112 -17.19 2.46 3.17
CA TYR A 112 -17.57 3.47 2.20
C TYR A 112 -17.86 2.84 0.83
N ASP A 113 -19.07 3.08 0.34
CA ASP A 113 -19.55 2.71 -0.98
C ASP A 113 -19.91 3.99 -1.74
N ASP A 114 -19.30 4.25 -2.88
CA ASP A 114 -19.60 5.41 -3.72
C ASP A 114 -20.90 5.26 -4.52
N GLN A 115 -21.57 4.12 -4.38
CA GLN A 115 -22.85 3.75 -5.01
C GLN A 115 -22.80 3.67 -6.55
N THR A 116 -21.62 3.76 -7.16
CA THR A 116 -21.48 3.69 -8.63
C THR A 116 -21.43 2.28 -9.16
N GLN A 117 -21.11 1.29 -8.31
CA GLN A 117 -20.81 -0.10 -8.68
C GLN A 117 -19.68 -0.23 -9.73
N LYS A 118 -18.88 0.81 -9.90
CA LYS A 118 -17.72 0.84 -10.80
C LYS A 118 -16.42 0.68 -10.02
N ASN A 119 -16.32 1.36 -8.87
CA ASN A 119 -15.21 1.20 -7.93
C ASN A 119 -15.57 0.15 -6.87
N ARG A 120 -14.58 -0.52 -6.31
CA ARG A 120 -14.81 -1.47 -5.21
C ARG A 120 -15.15 -0.70 -3.94
N VAL A 121 -16.05 -1.26 -3.17
CA VAL A 121 -16.36 -0.72 -1.83
C VAL A 121 -15.11 -0.80 -0.98
N THR A 122 -14.81 0.28 -0.26
CA THR A 122 -13.65 0.33 0.65
C THR A 122 -14.07 0.32 2.11
N MET A 123 -13.10 0.14 2.98
CA MET A 123 -13.26 0.23 4.43
C MET A 123 -12.11 1.01 5.05
N ALA A 124 -12.35 1.59 6.23
CA ALA A 124 -11.32 2.18 7.05
C ALA A 124 -11.26 1.50 8.40
N GLN A 125 -10.06 1.17 8.86
CA GLN A 125 -9.80 0.66 10.19
C GLN A 125 -8.61 1.38 10.80
N SER A 126 -8.82 1.86 12.03
CA SER A 126 -7.75 2.46 12.82
C SER A 126 -7.00 1.40 13.62
N PHE A 127 -5.68 1.60 13.77
CA PHE A 127 -4.80 0.72 14.52
C PHE A 127 -3.88 1.51 15.43
N GLN A 128 -3.45 0.87 16.52
CA GLN A 128 -2.40 1.33 17.40
C GLN A 128 -1.41 0.20 17.64
N ALA A 129 -0.11 0.50 17.66
CA ALA A 129 0.89 -0.48 18.07
C ALA A 129 0.65 -0.94 19.51
N LEU A 130 0.91 -2.20 19.82
CA LEU A 130 0.79 -2.70 21.21
C LEU A 130 1.79 -2.02 22.15
N SER A 131 2.91 -1.52 21.63
CA SER A 131 3.87 -0.69 22.37
C SER A 131 3.36 0.72 22.69
N GLY A 132 2.16 1.09 22.21
CA GLY A 132 1.61 2.44 22.35
C GLY A 132 1.95 3.32 21.15
N GLY A 133 1.87 4.65 21.34
CA GLY A 133 2.11 5.64 20.30
C GLY A 133 0.85 6.09 19.58
N LYS A 134 1.02 6.84 18.49
CA LYS A 134 -0.07 7.43 17.72
C LYS A 134 -0.85 6.38 16.96
N ILE A 135 -2.13 6.66 16.76
CA ILE A 135 -3.03 5.84 15.94
C ILE A 135 -2.83 6.19 14.48
N PHE A 136 -2.97 5.23 13.59
CA PHE A 136 -3.12 5.45 12.15
C PHE A 136 -4.34 4.70 11.64
N THR A 137 -4.90 5.17 10.54
CA THR A 137 -6.07 4.57 9.90
C THR A 137 -5.72 4.16 8.48
N ILE A 138 -5.83 2.89 8.15
CA ILE A 138 -5.64 2.39 6.79
C ILE A 138 -6.96 2.38 6.04
N VAL A 139 -6.91 2.79 4.77
CA VAL A 139 -8.04 2.79 3.83
C VAL A 139 -7.58 2.14 2.52
N PRO A 140 -7.73 0.81 2.35
CA PRO A 140 -7.38 0.14 1.10
C PRO A 140 -8.38 0.47 0.01
N ASN A 141 -7.90 0.85 -1.16
CA ASN A 141 -8.72 1.25 -2.30
C ASN A 141 -8.41 0.36 -3.51
N HIS A 142 -9.43 0.10 -4.31
CA HIS A 142 -9.30 -0.50 -5.62
C HIS A 142 -10.28 0.17 -6.57
N LEU A 143 -9.82 1.15 -7.32
CA LEU A 143 -10.64 1.94 -8.22
C LEU A 143 -10.90 1.20 -9.53
N LYS A 144 -11.78 1.75 -10.36
CA LYS A 144 -12.14 1.19 -11.66
C LYS A 144 -10.91 1.13 -12.57
N SER A 145 -10.63 -0.07 -13.07
CA SER A 145 -9.52 -0.31 -14.01
C SER A 145 -9.69 0.50 -15.31
N LYS A 146 -8.58 0.74 -15.99
CA LYS A 146 -8.56 1.42 -17.31
C LYS A 146 -9.14 0.56 -18.44
N GLY A 147 -9.33 -0.73 -18.21
CA GLY A 147 -9.88 -1.67 -19.17
C GLY A 147 -11.41 -1.61 -19.30
N SER A 148 -11.94 -2.35 -20.27
CA SER A 148 -13.38 -2.42 -20.58
C SER A 148 -14.00 -1.03 -20.78
N CYS A 149 -13.45 -0.29 -21.73
CA CYS A 149 -13.94 1.05 -22.08
C CYS A 149 -15.43 1.03 -22.45
N PRO A 150 -16.15 2.14 -22.20
CA PRO A 150 -17.52 2.26 -22.69
C PRO A 150 -17.61 2.03 -24.21
N ASP A 151 -18.65 1.36 -24.65
CA ASP A 151 -18.94 1.20 -26.09
C ASP A 151 -19.30 2.54 -26.74
N ASP A 152 -20.00 3.40 -25.99
CA ASP A 152 -20.30 4.77 -26.39
C ASP A 152 -19.05 5.63 -26.31
N LYS A 153 -18.48 5.92 -27.48
CA LYS A 153 -17.27 6.77 -27.61
C LYS A 153 -17.51 8.25 -27.29
N THR A 154 -18.77 8.68 -27.14
CA THR A 154 -19.11 10.04 -26.69
C THR A 154 -19.17 10.15 -25.16
N SER A 155 -19.13 9.05 -24.46
CA SER A 155 -19.05 9.02 -22.99
C SER A 155 -17.78 9.72 -22.52
N LEU A 156 -17.88 10.53 -21.47
CA LEU A 156 -16.72 11.11 -20.80
C LEU A 156 -15.79 10.05 -20.18
N ASP A 157 -16.31 8.86 -19.89
CA ASP A 157 -15.53 7.72 -19.41
C ASP A 157 -14.85 6.92 -20.52
N ALA A 158 -15.12 7.22 -21.82
CA ALA A 158 -14.32 6.69 -22.92
C ALA A 158 -12.91 7.31 -22.90
N ASP A 159 -11.97 6.67 -23.58
CA ASP A 159 -10.62 7.23 -23.73
C ASP A 159 -10.68 8.54 -24.52
N GLN A 160 -10.29 9.63 -23.89
CA GLN A 160 -10.32 10.98 -24.45
C GLN A 160 -9.03 11.30 -25.27
N GLY A 161 -8.08 10.36 -25.35
CA GLY A 161 -6.81 10.57 -26.03
C GLY A 161 -5.85 11.50 -25.29
N ASP A 162 -6.09 11.74 -24.01
CA ASP A 162 -5.31 12.62 -23.14
C ASP A 162 -4.24 11.88 -22.32
N GLY A 163 -4.08 10.58 -22.56
CA GLY A 163 -3.14 9.71 -21.88
C GLY A 163 -3.63 9.12 -20.56
N GLN A 164 -4.84 9.51 -20.09
CA GLN A 164 -5.39 9.00 -18.82
C GLN A 164 -6.21 7.70 -19.00
N GLY A 165 -6.53 7.35 -20.25
CA GLY A 165 -7.32 6.15 -20.59
C GLY A 165 -8.77 6.20 -20.12
N CYS A 166 -9.50 5.11 -20.31
CA CYS A 166 -10.91 5.05 -19.95
C CYS A 166 -11.15 5.17 -18.45
N TRP A 167 -12.36 5.62 -18.08
CA TRP A 167 -12.88 5.72 -16.71
C TRP A 167 -12.15 6.75 -15.81
N ASN A 168 -11.40 7.70 -16.39
CA ASN A 168 -10.75 8.72 -15.59
C ASN A 168 -11.75 9.60 -14.80
N PRO A 169 -12.86 10.13 -15.38
CA PRO A 169 -13.86 10.86 -14.60
C PRO A 169 -14.52 10.05 -13.49
N THR A 170 -14.77 8.76 -13.74
CA THR A 170 -15.29 7.83 -12.71
C THR A 170 -14.31 7.72 -11.52
N ARG A 171 -13.01 7.51 -11.77
CA ARG A 171 -11.99 7.46 -10.72
C ARG A 171 -11.81 8.79 -10.00
N LEU A 172 -11.79 9.90 -10.73
CA LEU A 172 -11.71 11.24 -10.14
C LEU A 172 -12.88 11.50 -9.19
N THR A 173 -14.08 11.19 -9.62
CA THR A 173 -15.30 11.35 -8.79
C THR A 173 -15.24 10.49 -7.53
N ALA A 174 -14.75 9.24 -7.65
CA ALA A 174 -14.58 8.35 -6.51
C ALA A 174 -13.61 8.94 -5.46
N ILE A 175 -12.46 9.44 -5.90
CA ILE A 175 -11.47 10.07 -5.01
C ILE A 175 -12.03 11.32 -4.35
N GLN A 176 -12.73 12.18 -5.08
CA GLN A 176 -13.33 13.38 -4.51
C GLN A 176 -14.38 13.05 -3.43
N LYS A 177 -15.23 12.07 -3.67
CA LYS A 177 -16.22 11.60 -2.69
C LYS A 177 -15.55 10.91 -1.49
N LEU A 178 -14.50 10.09 -1.73
CA LEU A 178 -13.73 9.45 -0.67
C LEU A 178 -13.10 10.49 0.27
N MET A 179 -12.51 11.54 -0.26
CA MET A 179 -11.95 12.63 0.55
C MET A 179 -13.04 13.35 1.38
N GLN A 180 -14.21 13.58 0.79
CA GLN A 180 -15.36 14.15 1.52
C GLN A 180 -15.78 13.23 2.66
N TRP A 181 -15.86 11.92 2.43
CA TRP A 181 -16.20 10.97 3.48
C TRP A 181 -15.13 10.93 4.59
N ILE A 182 -13.84 10.91 4.26
CA ILE A 182 -12.74 10.95 5.23
C ILE A 182 -12.80 12.23 6.07
N ALA A 183 -13.13 13.37 5.46
CA ALA A 183 -13.26 14.64 6.17
C ALA A 183 -14.37 14.64 7.26
N THR A 184 -15.33 13.70 7.21
CA THR A 184 -16.34 13.52 8.27
C THR A 184 -15.79 12.78 9.50
N ASN A 185 -14.53 12.34 9.49
CA ASN A 185 -13.93 11.46 10.49
C ASN A 185 -14.79 10.21 10.78
N PRO A 186 -15.03 9.34 9.79
CA PRO A 186 -15.99 8.26 9.90
C PRO A 186 -15.62 7.23 10.97
N THR A 187 -14.35 7.05 11.30
CA THR A 187 -13.88 6.14 12.36
C THR A 187 -14.10 6.70 13.76
N LYS A 188 -14.44 8.00 13.90
CA LYS A 188 -14.63 8.72 15.17
C LYS A 188 -13.41 8.65 16.11
N VAL A 189 -12.24 8.38 15.57
CA VAL A 189 -10.97 8.42 16.31
C VAL A 189 -10.49 9.86 16.34
N GLU A 190 -10.02 10.34 17.48
CA GLU A 190 -9.66 11.76 17.68
C GLU A 190 -8.56 12.23 16.71
N LYS A 191 -7.55 11.42 16.46
CA LYS A 191 -6.45 11.71 15.53
C LYS A 191 -6.23 10.49 14.63
N PRO A 192 -7.03 10.32 13.58
CA PRO A 192 -7.03 9.10 12.80
C PRO A 192 -5.79 8.90 11.95
N ASN A 193 -5.09 9.98 11.51
CA ASN A 193 -3.86 9.92 10.72
C ASN A 193 -4.03 8.95 9.53
N TYR A 194 -4.69 9.39 8.46
CA TYR A 194 -5.12 8.52 7.37
C TYR A 194 -4.00 8.14 6.42
N LEU A 195 -3.92 6.84 6.12
CA LEU A 195 -3.11 6.24 5.07
C LEU A 195 -4.03 5.56 4.06
N LEU A 196 -4.22 6.18 2.89
CA LEU A 196 -4.91 5.57 1.78
C LEU A 196 -3.89 4.72 1.02
N VAL A 197 -4.24 3.48 0.73
CA VAL A 197 -3.33 2.55 0.04
C VAL A 197 -4.07 1.78 -1.04
N GLY A 198 -3.34 1.24 -1.99
CA GLY A 198 -3.86 0.26 -2.93
C GLY A 198 -3.84 0.71 -4.38
N ASP A 199 -4.53 -0.06 -5.19
CA ASP A 199 -4.61 0.12 -6.63
C ASP A 199 -5.62 1.23 -6.99
N MET A 200 -5.08 2.42 -7.25
CA MET A 200 -5.87 3.58 -7.67
C MET A 200 -6.19 3.55 -9.18
N ASN A 201 -5.64 2.57 -9.91
CA ASN A 201 -5.77 2.48 -11.37
C ASN A 201 -5.52 3.82 -12.08
N SER A 202 -4.67 4.66 -11.48
CA SER A 202 -4.32 6.00 -11.93
C SER A 202 -2.84 6.24 -11.72
N TYR A 203 -2.16 6.68 -12.76
CA TYR A 203 -0.76 7.07 -12.65
C TYR A 203 -0.60 8.40 -11.90
N ALA A 204 0.58 8.66 -11.39
CA ALA A 204 0.86 9.79 -10.48
C ALA A 204 0.49 11.18 -11.04
N LYS A 205 0.34 11.33 -12.34
CA LYS A 205 -0.01 12.60 -13.00
C LYS A 205 -1.44 12.67 -13.54
N GLU A 206 -2.24 11.64 -13.27
CA GLU A 206 -3.65 11.61 -13.67
C GLU A 206 -4.53 12.36 -12.66
N ASP A 207 -5.69 12.80 -13.11
CA ASP A 207 -6.59 13.67 -12.35
C ASP A 207 -6.95 13.18 -10.95
N PRO A 208 -7.19 11.87 -10.71
CA PRO A 208 -7.48 11.36 -9.36
C PRO A 208 -6.33 11.62 -8.39
N MET A 209 -5.08 11.43 -8.83
CA MET A 209 -3.90 11.65 -8.00
C MET A 209 -3.61 13.15 -7.81
N LEU A 210 -3.80 13.95 -8.84
CA LEU A 210 -3.66 15.42 -8.75
C LEU A 210 -4.74 16.03 -7.83
N ALA A 211 -5.95 15.45 -7.78
CA ALA A 211 -7.00 15.89 -6.86
C ALA A 211 -6.61 15.63 -5.39
N LEU A 212 -5.97 14.49 -5.09
CA LEU A 212 -5.43 14.22 -3.75
C LEU A 212 -4.31 15.20 -3.38
N GLU A 213 -3.38 15.43 -4.30
CA GLU A 213 -2.28 16.39 -4.08
C GLU A 213 -2.82 17.81 -3.80
N LYS A 214 -3.80 18.26 -4.59
CA LYS A 214 -4.47 19.55 -4.40
C LYS A 214 -5.20 19.67 -3.06
N ALA A 215 -5.68 18.54 -2.52
CA ALA A 215 -6.30 18.46 -1.21
C ALA A 215 -5.27 18.26 -0.07
N ASN A 216 -3.98 18.48 -0.33
CA ASN A 216 -2.86 18.32 0.62
C ASN A 216 -2.63 16.88 1.11
N TYR A 217 -2.97 15.88 0.33
CA TYR A 217 -2.48 14.52 0.56
C TYR A 217 -1.11 14.33 -0.12
N LYS A 218 -0.29 13.44 0.41
CA LYS A 218 1.05 13.16 -0.11
C LYS A 218 1.14 11.76 -0.68
N ALA A 219 1.42 11.66 -1.98
CA ALA A 219 1.77 10.40 -2.65
C ALA A 219 3.20 10.00 -2.25
N LEU A 220 3.32 9.00 -1.37
CA LEU A 220 4.56 8.70 -0.66
C LEU A 220 5.64 8.09 -1.56
N LEU A 221 5.27 7.26 -2.55
CA LEU A 221 6.24 6.64 -3.45
C LEU A 221 6.96 7.67 -4.32
N ASN A 222 6.25 8.72 -4.74
CA ASN A 222 6.79 9.77 -5.60
C ASN A 222 7.52 10.88 -4.83
N ASP A 223 7.54 10.83 -3.51
CA ASP A 223 8.30 11.76 -2.68
C ASP A 223 9.81 11.47 -2.78
N GLU A 224 10.61 12.47 -3.13
CA GLU A 224 12.05 12.32 -3.34
C GLU A 224 12.84 12.14 -2.02
N LYS A 225 12.22 12.42 -0.85
CA LYS A 225 12.89 12.34 0.44
C LYS A 225 12.67 11.00 1.13
N ILE A 226 11.48 10.46 1.02
CA ILE A 226 11.05 9.26 1.76
C ILE A 226 10.61 8.13 0.83
N GLY A 227 10.44 8.38 -0.46
CA GLY A 227 10.02 7.44 -1.48
C GLY A 227 11.09 7.14 -2.51
N GLN A 228 10.67 6.62 -3.65
CA GLN A 228 11.51 6.31 -4.81
C GLN A 228 11.56 7.46 -5.84
N GLY A 229 10.79 8.53 -5.58
CA GLY A 229 10.78 9.72 -6.43
C GLY A 229 10.25 9.45 -7.83
N LYS A 230 10.95 9.97 -8.83
CA LYS A 230 10.55 9.89 -10.26
C LYS A 230 10.69 8.49 -10.87
N THR A 231 11.42 7.59 -10.22
CA THR A 231 11.64 6.22 -10.69
C THR A 231 10.68 5.21 -10.07
N ALA A 232 9.74 5.69 -9.24
CA ALA A 232 8.75 4.84 -8.61
C ALA A 232 7.83 4.19 -9.65
N TYR A 233 7.63 2.88 -9.53
CA TYR A 233 6.61 2.13 -10.28
C TYR A 233 6.10 0.96 -9.44
N SER A 234 4.92 0.48 -9.75
CA SER A 234 4.30 -0.71 -9.16
C SER A 234 3.68 -1.63 -10.20
N TYR A 235 3.59 -1.15 -11.44
CA TYR A 235 2.99 -1.86 -12.56
C TYR A 235 3.73 -1.58 -13.86
N VAL A 236 3.83 -2.59 -14.72
CA VAL A 236 4.41 -2.47 -16.06
C VAL A 236 3.33 -2.83 -17.08
N PHE A 237 2.92 -1.86 -17.89
CA PHE A 237 1.96 -2.08 -18.96
C PHE A 237 2.68 -2.39 -20.27
N GLY A 238 2.37 -3.56 -20.83
CA GLY A 238 2.97 -4.04 -22.07
C GLY A 238 4.43 -4.45 -21.91
N VAL A 239 5.06 -4.80 -23.03
CA VAL A 239 6.51 -4.97 -23.07
C VAL A 239 7.13 -3.60 -23.30
N ALA A 240 8.17 -3.26 -22.57
CA ALA A 240 8.87 -1.97 -22.64
C ALA A 240 9.43 -1.62 -24.04
N SER A 241 9.14 -2.42 -25.05
CA SER A 241 9.69 -2.31 -26.40
C SER A 241 8.75 -2.85 -27.47
N ASP A 242 7.44 -2.56 -27.43
CA ASP A 242 6.76 -2.67 -28.72
C ASP A 242 7.34 -1.60 -29.66
N ALA A 243 7.43 -1.92 -30.95
CA ALA A 243 8.01 -1.03 -31.95
C ALA A 243 7.30 0.34 -32.07
N ASN A 244 6.20 0.54 -31.32
CA ASN A 244 5.39 1.74 -31.27
C ASN A 244 5.56 2.52 -29.95
N GLY A 245 6.38 2.06 -29.01
CA GLY A 245 6.60 2.72 -27.72
C GLY A 245 5.41 2.63 -26.74
N ASN A 246 4.50 1.67 -26.93
CA ASN A 246 3.29 1.49 -26.11
C ASN A 246 3.53 0.61 -24.89
N GLY A 247 4.56 0.81 -24.17
CA GLY A 247 4.81 0.13 -22.90
C GLY A 247 5.40 1.13 -21.92
N GLY A 248 5.26 0.85 -20.64
CA GLY A 248 5.86 1.72 -19.64
C GLY A 248 5.61 1.24 -18.22
N SER A 249 6.51 1.65 -17.34
CA SER A 249 6.38 1.45 -15.90
C SER A 249 5.79 2.68 -15.24
N GLY A 250 4.94 2.48 -14.24
CA GLY A 250 4.38 3.57 -13.45
C GLY A 250 3.65 3.05 -12.20
N ASN A 251 3.27 3.97 -11.32
CA ASN A 251 2.50 3.60 -10.14
C ASN A 251 1.01 3.53 -10.48
N LEU A 252 0.40 2.37 -10.39
CA LEU A 252 -1.04 2.19 -10.21
C LEU A 252 -1.37 1.99 -8.74
N ASP A 253 -0.46 1.35 -8.01
CA ASP A 253 -0.56 1.17 -6.57
C ASP A 253 0.13 2.32 -5.85
N HIS A 254 -0.55 2.88 -4.89
CA HIS A 254 -0.12 4.05 -4.15
C HIS A 254 -0.20 3.84 -2.65
N ALA A 255 0.62 4.60 -1.92
CA ALA A 255 0.44 4.91 -0.52
C ALA A 255 0.37 6.43 -0.39
N ILE A 256 -0.71 6.92 0.22
CA ILE A 256 -1.04 8.34 0.24
C ILE A 256 -1.37 8.73 1.67
N ALA A 257 -0.58 9.62 2.25
CA ALA A 257 -0.76 10.09 3.62
C ALA A 257 -1.47 11.44 3.66
N ASP A 258 -2.36 11.62 4.64
CA ASP A 258 -2.79 12.95 5.01
C ASP A 258 -1.65 13.73 5.70
N MET A 259 -1.82 15.05 5.87
CA MET A 259 -0.77 15.89 6.46
C MET A 259 -0.54 15.62 7.96
N SER A 260 -1.42 14.90 8.62
CA SER A 260 -1.23 14.50 10.02
C SER A 260 -0.36 13.25 10.14
N LEU A 261 -0.45 12.33 9.17
CA LEU A 261 0.37 11.12 9.10
C LEU A 261 1.73 11.37 8.45
N TYR A 262 1.81 12.22 7.43
CA TYR A 262 3.03 12.41 6.63
C TYR A 262 4.31 12.62 7.45
N PRO A 263 4.34 13.44 8.55
CA PRO A 263 5.54 13.60 9.37
C PRO A 263 6.01 12.32 10.08
N MET A 264 5.17 11.29 10.16
CA MET A 264 5.47 10.02 10.80
C MET A 264 6.00 8.98 9.79
N VAL A 265 5.99 9.29 8.50
CA VAL A 265 6.48 8.39 7.47
C VAL A 265 8.00 8.43 7.44
N LYS A 266 8.66 7.29 7.60
CA LYS A 266 10.12 7.17 7.50
C LYS A 266 10.56 6.86 6.08
N ARG A 267 9.83 6.01 5.40
CA ARG A 267 10.04 5.67 3.98
C ARG A 267 8.82 5.00 3.38
N ALA A 268 8.72 5.06 2.07
CA ALA A 268 7.76 4.31 1.27
C ALA A 268 8.42 3.82 -0.02
N PHE A 269 8.12 2.59 -0.43
CA PHE A 269 8.68 2.02 -1.65
C PHE A 269 7.81 0.90 -2.19
N ALA A 270 7.84 0.71 -3.51
CA ALA A 270 7.38 -0.51 -4.15
C ALA A 270 8.53 -1.52 -4.14
N TRP A 271 8.23 -2.76 -3.75
CA TRP A 271 9.20 -3.84 -3.79
C TRP A 271 9.03 -4.61 -5.09
N HIS A 272 9.99 -4.41 -6.00
CA HIS A 272 9.93 -4.95 -7.37
C HIS A 272 10.18 -6.45 -7.40
N ILE A 273 9.09 -7.22 -7.36
CA ILE A 273 9.09 -8.70 -7.41
C ILE A 273 8.08 -9.24 -8.43
N ASN A 274 7.27 -8.37 -9.01
CA ASN A 274 6.12 -8.78 -9.81
C ASN A 274 6.02 -8.07 -11.15
N ALA A 275 6.00 -6.74 -11.14
CA ALA A 275 5.55 -5.93 -12.27
C ALA A 275 6.39 -6.12 -13.54
N ASP A 276 7.70 -6.24 -13.41
CA ASP A 276 8.66 -6.43 -14.50
C ASP A 276 9.23 -7.86 -14.58
N GLU A 277 8.80 -8.75 -13.66
CA GLU A 277 9.16 -10.15 -13.72
C GLU A 277 8.43 -10.89 -14.86
N PRO A 278 9.07 -11.86 -15.51
CA PRO A 278 8.44 -12.63 -16.58
C PRO A 278 7.19 -13.37 -16.12
N THR A 279 6.10 -13.30 -16.91
CA THR A 279 4.85 -14.03 -16.64
C THR A 279 5.06 -15.54 -16.61
N ALA A 280 6.15 -16.06 -17.22
CA ALA A 280 6.49 -17.47 -17.15
C ALA A 280 6.71 -17.98 -15.72
N LEU A 281 7.04 -17.10 -14.78
CA LEU A 281 7.29 -17.42 -13.36
C LEU A 281 6.02 -17.45 -12.51
N ASP A 282 4.87 -17.00 -13.04
CA ASP A 282 3.60 -16.96 -12.29
C ASP A 282 3.03 -18.35 -12.01
N TYR A 283 1.96 -18.39 -11.25
CA TYR A 283 1.26 -19.62 -10.87
C TYR A 283 0.49 -20.28 -12.01
N ASN A 284 0.17 -19.52 -13.07
CA ASN A 284 -0.70 -19.97 -14.14
C ASN A 284 -0.02 -21.04 -14.99
N GLU A 285 -0.71 -22.13 -15.27
CA GLU A 285 -0.21 -23.26 -16.07
C GLU A 285 -0.66 -23.22 -17.54
N GLU A 286 -1.62 -22.34 -17.85
CA GLU A 286 -2.08 -22.16 -19.21
C GLU A 286 -0.93 -21.66 -20.10
N TYR A 287 -0.89 -22.17 -21.32
CA TYR A 287 0.13 -21.82 -22.30
C TYR A 287 1.59 -22.21 -21.95
N LYS A 288 1.81 -23.02 -20.90
CA LYS A 288 3.12 -23.56 -20.52
C LYS A 288 3.25 -25.03 -20.89
N THR A 289 4.40 -25.42 -21.41
CA THR A 289 4.73 -26.85 -21.60
C THR A 289 4.95 -27.53 -20.26
N ASP A 290 4.94 -28.87 -20.21
CA ASP A 290 5.17 -29.59 -18.95
C ASP A 290 6.56 -29.33 -18.38
N GLU A 291 7.58 -29.16 -19.22
CA GLU A 291 8.93 -28.77 -18.80
C GLU A 291 8.96 -27.35 -18.20
N GLN A 292 8.20 -26.41 -18.77
CA GLN A 292 8.08 -25.04 -18.25
C GLN A 292 7.34 -25.02 -16.91
N LYS A 293 6.25 -25.79 -16.78
CA LYS A 293 5.54 -25.94 -15.49
C LYS A 293 6.44 -26.48 -14.39
N ALA A 294 7.33 -27.43 -14.73
CA ALA A 294 8.25 -28.04 -13.79
C ALA A 294 9.46 -27.16 -13.45
N SER A 295 9.95 -26.33 -14.40
CA SER A 295 11.22 -25.62 -14.25
C SER A 295 11.08 -24.15 -13.89
N PHE A 296 9.96 -23.48 -14.23
CA PHE A 296 9.81 -22.04 -13.97
C PHE A 296 9.10 -21.71 -12.67
N TYR A 297 8.31 -22.62 -12.13
CA TYR A 297 7.64 -22.40 -10.87
C TYR A 297 8.60 -22.53 -9.68
N SER A 298 8.50 -21.58 -8.76
CA SER A 298 9.15 -21.60 -7.44
C SER A 298 8.18 -21.06 -6.38
N ASP A 299 8.28 -21.55 -5.14
CA ASP A 299 7.46 -21.10 -4.00
C ASP A 299 7.94 -19.74 -3.41
N ASP A 300 8.79 -19.02 -4.14
CA ASP A 300 9.29 -17.70 -3.75
C ASP A 300 8.27 -16.57 -3.96
N ALA A 301 8.67 -15.35 -3.61
CA ALA A 301 7.83 -14.17 -3.72
C ALA A 301 7.72 -13.60 -5.15
N PHE A 302 8.65 -13.97 -6.05
CA PHE A 302 8.74 -13.36 -7.38
C PHE A 302 7.58 -13.81 -8.28
N ARG A 303 6.97 -12.86 -8.97
CA ARG A 303 5.77 -13.06 -9.79
C ARG A 303 4.63 -13.72 -9.02
N SER A 304 4.43 -13.30 -7.77
CA SER A 304 3.27 -13.67 -6.96
C SER A 304 1.99 -12.93 -7.36
N SER A 305 2.15 -11.83 -8.10
CA SER A 305 1.10 -10.98 -8.68
C SER A 305 1.61 -10.35 -9.98
N ASP A 306 0.83 -9.48 -10.60
CA ASP A 306 1.23 -8.57 -11.68
C ASP A 306 1.51 -7.14 -11.17
N HIS A 307 1.20 -6.87 -9.91
CA HIS A 307 1.48 -5.64 -9.19
C HIS A 307 2.56 -5.82 -8.14
N ASP A 308 3.44 -4.82 -8.01
CA ASP A 308 4.41 -4.77 -6.91
C ASP A 308 3.76 -4.31 -5.62
N PRO A 309 4.06 -4.96 -4.48
CA PRO A 309 3.56 -4.49 -3.19
C PRO A 309 4.19 -3.15 -2.80
N VAL A 310 3.36 -2.28 -2.24
CA VAL A 310 3.76 -0.97 -1.72
C VAL A 310 3.93 -1.06 -0.21
N ILE A 311 5.08 -0.62 0.29
CA ILE A 311 5.48 -0.75 1.69
C ILE A 311 5.72 0.64 2.29
N VAL A 312 5.20 0.86 3.49
CA VAL A 312 5.36 2.11 4.26
C VAL A 312 5.86 1.80 5.67
N ASP A 313 6.96 2.39 6.04
CA ASP A 313 7.47 2.36 7.42
C ASP A 313 7.06 3.64 8.15
N LEU A 314 6.35 3.48 9.28
CA LEU A 314 5.86 4.57 10.12
C LEU A 314 6.61 4.62 11.45
N ASP A 315 6.88 5.82 11.94
CA ASP A 315 7.30 6.09 13.32
C ASP A 315 6.12 6.73 14.05
N LEU A 316 5.42 5.92 14.83
CA LEU A 316 4.24 6.33 15.56
C LEU A 316 4.54 6.72 17.02
N ASN A 317 5.81 6.77 17.40
CA ASN A 317 6.19 7.18 18.75
C ASN A 317 5.72 8.63 19.01
N GLU A 318 5.23 8.89 20.21
CA GLU A 318 5.03 10.26 20.64
C GLU A 318 6.42 10.92 20.76
N SER A 319 6.60 12.04 20.05
CA SER A 319 7.76 12.87 20.33
C SER A 319 7.70 13.26 21.80
N VAL A 320 8.68 12.84 22.59
CA VAL A 320 8.89 13.40 23.91
C VAL A 320 9.18 14.88 23.68
N SER A 321 8.17 15.73 23.81
CA SER A 321 8.41 17.15 23.90
C SER A 321 9.21 17.31 25.21
N ASN A 322 10.51 17.50 25.11
CA ASN A 322 11.28 18.08 26.18
C ASN A 322 10.73 19.50 26.37
N ASN A 323 9.65 19.61 27.14
CA ASN A 323 9.32 20.83 27.82
C ASN A 323 10.49 21.05 28.77
N ILE A 324 11.50 21.77 28.29
CA ILE A 324 12.39 22.49 29.17
C ILE A 324 11.47 23.49 29.84
N ASP A 325 10.97 23.07 30.98
CA ASP A 325 10.25 23.94 31.90
C ASP A 325 11.25 25.04 32.27
N ASN A 326 11.14 26.20 31.58
CA ASN A 326 11.82 27.42 31.97
C ASN A 326 11.20 27.91 33.29
N GLY A 327 11.35 27.07 34.30
CA GLY A 327 11.13 27.49 35.68
C GLY A 327 12.00 28.70 35.94
N LYS A 328 11.37 29.86 36.01
CA LYS A 328 11.96 31.06 36.63
C LYS A 328 12.46 30.69 38.02
N SER A 329 13.76 30.50 38.18
CA SER A 329 14.43 30.50 39.45
C SER A 329 15.48 31.59 39.44
N GLY A 330 15.41 32.42 40.47
CA GLY A 330 16.06 33.66 40.67
C GLY A 330 17.59 33.64 40.66
N GLY A 331 18.13 34.81 40.56
CA GLY A 331 19.48 35.21 40.33
C GLY A 331 20.56 34.55 41.19
N GLY A 332 21.71 34.38 40.57
CA GLY A 332 22.99 34.06 41.13
C GLY A 332 24.05 34.37 40.11
N SER A 333 24.63 35.56 40.20
CA SER A 333 25.81 35.95 39.44
C SER A 333 26.99 35.06 39.83
N MET A 334 27.53 34.29 38.86
CA MET A 334 28.88 33.74 38.99
C MET A 334 29.73 34.10 37.77
N GLY A 335 30.86 34.61 38.09
CA GLY A 335 31.74 35.38 37.23
C GLY A 335 32.35 34.66 36.05
N LEU A 336 32.70 35.49 35.10
CA LEU A 336 33.59 35.30 33.97
C LEU A 336 34.98 34.81 34.37
N TRP A 337 35.21 33.53 34.63
CA TRP A 337 36.56 32.94 34.72
C TRP A 337 36.55 31.43 34.48
N SER A 338 36.27 30.97 33.29
CA SER A 338 36.46 29.54 32.91
C SER A 338 36.43 29.27 31.39
N ILE A 339 36.79 30.21 30.53
CA ILE A 339 36.97 29.97 29.10
C ILE A 339 38.35 30.46 28.66
N LEU A 340 39.40 29.84 29.17
CA LEU A 340 40.78 30.10 28.70
C LEU A 340 41.71 28.90 28.97
N SER A 341 41.31 27.68 28.72
CA SER A 341 42.20 26.52 28.84
C SER A 341 41.96 25.39 27.80
N LEU A 342 41.46 25.69 26.62
CA LEU A 342 41.32 24.66 25.55
C LEU A 342 41.71 25.14 24.14
N VAL A 343 42.62 26.11 24.01
CA VAL A 343 43.16 26.56 22.69
C VAL A 343 44.67 26.31 22.58
N GLY A 344 45.30 25.62 23.52
CA GLY A 344 46.75 25.41 23.61
C GLY A 344 47.34 24.14 23.01
N LEU A 345 46.54 23.22 22.40
CA LEU A 345 47.03 21.87 22.03
C LEU A 345 46.85 21.45 20.55
N VAL A 346 46.60 22.37 19.64
CA VAL A 346 46.46 22.01 18.19
C VAL A 346 47.50 22.70 17.29
N LEU A 347 48.45 23.44 17.81
CA LEU A 347 49.51 24.12 17.01
C LEU A 347 50.90 23.51 17.12
N GLY A 348 51.04 22.29 17.65
CA GLY A 348 52.34 21.62 17.87
C GLY A 348 52.74 20.53 16.88
N SER A 349 51.97 20.18 15.86
CA SER A 349 52.25 19.00 15.02
C SER A 349 52.39 19.22 13.49
N ILE A 350 52.53 20.45 13.02
CA ILE A 350 52.71 20.74 11.58
C ILE A 350 54.10 21.26 11.18
N ILE A 351 55.10 21.17 12.04
CA ILE A 351 56.48 21.51 11.64
C ILE A 351 57.40 20.30 11.93
N ARG A 352 57.24 19.22 11.19
CA ARG A 352 58.28 18.18 11.00
C ARG A 352 57.92 17.18 9.92
N ARG A 353 58.02 17.60 8.67
CA ARG A 353 58.30 16.72 7.51
C ARG A 353 58.49 17.55 6.24
N ARG A 354 59.68 18.21 6.17
CA ARG A 354 60.33 18.54 4.90
C ARG A 354 61.81 18.55 5.18
N LYS A 355 62.46 17.37 5.00
CA LYS A 355 63.85 17.19 4.60
C LYS A 355 64.13 15.71 4.68
N SER A 356 64.03 15.05 3.58
CA SER A 356 64.91 14.08 2.92
C SER A 356 64.13 13.43 1.77
#